data_31095ce2e0d72879c3a6e026a41bd426
#
_entry.id   31095ce2e0d72879c3a6e026a41bd426
#
_cell.length_a   1.000
_cell.length_b   1.000
_cell.length_c   1.000
_cell.angle_alpha   90.00
_cell.angle_beta   90.00
_cell.angle_gamma   90.00
#
_symmetry.space_group_name_H-M   'P 1'
#
loop_
_entity.id
_entity.type
_entity.pdbx_description
1 polymer ?
#
loop_
_entity_poly.entity_id
_entity_poly.type
_entity_poly.pdbx_seq_one_letter_code
_entity_poly.pdbx_strand_id
1 'polypeptide(L)'
;PVFGQFDANIKQVERACGVQIVNRGDDVKIVGAERGVRKAWNVVSSLAALAAKGEEITEQNLNYFLASAEEADLKELEKVYDDLICVTANGRHLKPKTLGQKKYVDLMKNNTVVFGIGPAGTGKTYLAMAMAITAFKNNEVSRIILTRPAIEAGEKLGFLPGDLQQKVDPYLRPLYDALYEIMGAENFMKNMEKGLIEVAPLAYMRGRTLDNAFIVLDEAQNTTPEQMKMFLTRIGFGAKAVITGDVTQIDLVEGKRSGLMEATKILSGIEGIGMITLTNKDVVRHPLVQKIILAYEKAEKKDTREKGKRGERDGRKDRKRH
;
A
#
# COMPACT_ATOMS: atom_id res chain seq x y z
N PRO A 1 10.99 26.29 7.68
CA PRO A 1 10.44 25.10 6.98
C PRO A 1 8.94 24.90 7.28
N VAL A 2 8.50 25.04 8.55
CA VAL A 2 7.10 24.73 8.98
C VAL A 2 6.05 25.55 8.22
N PHE A 3 6.31 26.82 7.99
CA PHE A 3 5.36 27.74 7.33
C PHE A 3 5.23 27.47 5.82
N GLY A 4 6.24 26.86 5.19
CA GLY A 4 6.31 26.68 3.75
C GLY A 4 6.62 27.99 3.00
N GLN A 5 6.75 27.91 1.67
CA GLN A 5 6.94 29.10 0.83
C GLN A 5 5.68 29.95 0.87
N PHE A 6 5.84 31.25 1.17
CA PHE A 6 4.72 32.22 1.30
C PHE A 6 3.62 31.79 2.26
N ASP A 7 4.00 31.09 3.36
CA ASP A 7 3.09 30.57 4.39
C ASP A 7 2.04 29.57 3.85
N ALA A 8 2.34 28.87 2.76
CA ALA A 8 1.39 27.99 2.11
C ALA A 8 0.88 26.86 3.02
N ASN A 9 1.78 26.28 3.84
CA ASN A 9 1.42 25.20 4.76
C ASN A 9 0.48 25.72 5.85
N ILE A 10 0.79 26.88 6.45
CA ILE A 10 -0.02 27.48 7.52
C ILE A 10 -1.40 27.90 7.01
N LYS A 11 -1.48 28.52 5.83
CA LYS A 11 -2.78 28.86 5.20
C LYS A 11 -3.64 27.61 4.95
N GLN A 12 -3.04 26.48 4.65
CA GLN A 12 -3.77 25.23 4.50
C GLN A 12 -4.28 24.71 5.84
N VAL A 13 -3.48 24.81 6.90
CA VAL A 13 -3.91 24.47 8.27
C VAL A 13 -5.04 25.38 8.74
N GLU A 14 -4.94 26.68 8.55
CA GLU A 14 -5.98 27.65 8.90
C GLU A 14 -7.32 27.30 8.25
N ARG A 15 -7.31 27.06 6.94
CA ARG A 15 -8.53 26.70 6.18
C ARG A 15 -9.13 25.38 6.65
N ALA A 16 -8.30 24.37 6.89
CA ALA A 16 -8.74 23.03 7.27
C ALA A 16 -9.25 22.95 8.72
N CYS A 17 -8.70 23.78 9.61
CA CYS A 17 -9.06 23.79 11.02
C CYS A 17 -10.04 24.93 11.41
N GLY A 18 -10.28 25.88 10.51
CA GLY A 18 -11.15 27.05 10.79
C GLY A 18 -10.56 27.97 11.85
N VAL A 19 -9.24 28.21 11.82
CA VAL A 19 -8.49 29.01 12.77
C VAL A 19 -7.67 30.09 12.06
N GLN A 20 -7.16 31.05 12.83
CA GLN A 20 -6.19 32.03 12.40
C GLN A 20 -4.87 31.76 13.14
N ILE A 21 -3.75 31.70 12.39
CA ILE A 21 -2.42 31.44 12.94
C ILE A 21 -1.54 32.66 12.70
N VAL A 22 -1.07 33.27 13.78
CA VAL A 22 -0.24 34.48 13.73
C VAL A 22 1.13 34.15 14.29
N ASN A 23 2.16 34.40 13.47
CA ASN A 23 3.55 34.30 13.88
C ASN A 23 4.05 35.63 14.44
N ARG A 24 4.64 35.63 15.63
CA ARG A 24 5.26 36.80 16.28
C ARG A 24 6.64 36.43 16.78
N GLY A 25 7.61 36.50 15.90
CA GLY A 25 9.00 36.10 16.24
C GLY A 25 9.08 34.58 16.47
N ASP A 26 9.45 34.19 17.69
CA ASP A 26 9.57 32.75 18.06
C ASP A 26 8.25 32.14 18.55
N ASP A 27 7.20 32.98 18.72
CA ASP A 27 5.90 32.52 19.19
C ASP A 27 4.88 32.36 18.07
N VAL A 28 4.11 31.28 18.14
CA VAL A 28 2.97 31.02 17.24
C VAL A 28 1.69 31.07 18.05
N LYS A 29 0.80 32.02 17.70
CA LYS A 29 -0.52 32.16 18.31
C LYS A 29 -1.60 31.60 17.39
N ILE A 30 -2.42 30.68 17.90
CA ILE A 30 -3.56 30.09 17.18
C ILE A 30 -4.85 30.62 17.82
N VAL A 31 -5.75 31.18 17.01
CA VAL A 31 -7.01 31.80 17.44
C VAL A 31 -8.17 31.18 16.66
N GLY A 32 -9.20 30.74 17.38
CA GLY A 32 -10.40 30.13 16.77
C GLY A 32 -11.24 29.38 17.81
N ALA A 33 -12.18 28.55 17.32
CA ALA A 33 -12.94 27.65 18.19
C ALA A 33 -12.02 26.61 18.85
N GLU A 34 -12.29 26.21 20.09
CA GLU A 34 -11.45 25.30 20.87
C GLU A 34 -11.04 24.02 20.11
N ARG A 35 -11.99 23.37 19.45
CA ARG A 35 -11.74 22.17 18.65
C ARG A 35 -10.79 22.44 17.48
N GLY A 36 -10.98 23.55 16.78
CA GLY A 36 -10.13 23.98 15.68
C GLY A 36 -8.71 24.32 16.14
N VAL A 37 -8.59 25.04 17.27
CA VAL A 37 -7.31 25.39 17.88
C VAL A 37 -6.54 24.13 18.30
N ARG A 38 -7.19 23.17 18.95
CA ARG A 38 -6.56 21.90 19.34
C ARG A 38 -6.06 21.11 18.12
N LYS A 39 -6.89 21.02 17.08
CA LYS A 39 -6.54 20.37 15.82
C LYS A 39 -5.33 21.05 15.15
N ALA A 40 -5.37 22.36 15.00
CA ALA A 40 -4.29 23.14 14.40
C ALA A 40 -2.99 23.05 15.21
N TRP A 41 -3.08 23.11 16.54
CA TRP A 41 -1.93 22.92 17.43
C TRP A 41 -1.25 21.57 17.19
N ASN A 42 -2.03 20.53 17.13
CA ASN A 42 -1.56 19.18 16.86
C ASN A 42 -0.80 19.10 15.54
N VAL A 43 -1.37 19.64 14.46
CA VAL A 43 -0.73 19.64 13.12
C VAL A 43 0.57 20.46 13.14
N VAL A 44 0.53 21.69 13.69
CA VAL A 44 1.71 22.58 13.71
C VAL A 44 2.84 21.98 14.56
N SER A 45 2.52 21.36 15.70
CA SER A 45 3.51 20.67 16.54
C SER A 45 4.15 19.50 15.81
N SER A 46 3.37 18.70 15.08
CA SER A 46 3.90 17.58 14.27
C SER A 46 4.79 18.06 13.12
N LEU A 47 4.41 19.15 12.45
CA LEU A 47 5.25 19.76 11.42
C LEU A 47 6.55 20.32 11.99
N ALA A 48 6.50 20.92 13.19
CA ALA A 48 7.69 21.42 13.87
C ALA A 48 8.63 20.27 14.26
N ALA A 49 8.10 19.17 14.81
CA ALA A 49 8.88 17.99 15.16
C ALA A 49 9.54 17.35 13.91
N LEU A 50 8.82 17.31 12.78
CA LEU A 50 9.35 16.82 11.52
C LEU A 50 10.50 17.70 11.00
N ALA A 51 10.31 19.03 11.03
CA ALA A 51 11.33 20.01 10.65
C ALA A 51 12.57 19.96 11.55
N ALA A 52 12.38 19.75 12.86
CA ALA A 52 13.49 19.60 13.82
C ALA A 52 14.36 18.36 13.54
N LYS A 53 13.79 17.31 12.94
CA LYS A 53 14.51 16.11 12.49
C LYS A 53 15.20 16.29 11.14
N GLY A 54 15.12 17.48 10.51
CA GLY A 54 15.69 17.77 9.19
C GLY A 54 14.90 17.15 8.03
N GLU A 55 13.68 16.66 8.28
CA GLU A 55 12.83 16.10 7.24
C GLU A 55 12.12 17.23 6.46
N GLU A 56 11.95 17.03 5.16
CA GLU A 56 11.21 17.95 4.31
C GLU A 56 9.71 17.88 4.58
N ILE A 57 9.08 19.03 4.79
CA ILE A 57 7.63 19.13 4.91
C ILE A 57 7.01 19.12 3.53
N THR A 58 6.47 17.99 3.14
CA THR A 58 5.76 17.82 1.88
C THR A 58 4.27 18.07 2.03
N GLU A 59 3.58 18.43 0.94
CA GLU A 59 2.12 18.55 0.91
C GLU A 59 1.43 17.25 1.39
N GLN A 60 2.06 16.12 1.15
CA GLN A 60 1.58 14.81 1.59
C GLN A 60 1.62 14.66 3.11
N ASN A 61 2.72 15.04 3.76
CA ASN A 61 2.85 14.99 5.22
C ASN A 61 1.81 15.91 5.87
N LEU A 62 1.64 17.11 5.32
CA LEU A 62 0.66 18.07 5.79
C LEU A 62 -0.77 17.54 5.69
N ASN A 63 -1.16 16.98 4.54
CA ASN A 63 -2.48 16.39 4.34
C ASN A 63 -2.73 15.20 5.28
N TYR A 64 -1.72 14.38 5.53
CA TYR A 64 -1.81 13.26 6.45
C TYR A 64 -2.03 13.75 7.90
N PHE A 65 -1.27 14.74 8.35
CA PHE A 65 -1.45 15.33 9.68
C PHE A 65 -2.83 15.98 9.84
N LEU A 66 -3.31 16.68 8.82
CA LEU A 66 -4.65 17.28 8.82
C LEU A 66 -5.76 16.22 8.92
N ALA A 67 -5.60 15.08 8.24
CA ALA A 67 -6.55 13.96 8.30
C ALA A 67 -6.52 13.21 9.63
N SER A 68 -5.34 13.12 10.29
CA SER A 68 -5.11 12.36 11.53
C SER A 68 -5.21 13.21 12.80
N ALA A 69 -5.37 14.52 12.69
CA ALA A 69 -5.28 15.47 13.81
C ALA A 69 -6.40 15.34 14.87
N GLU A 70 -7.44 14.58 14.61
CA GLU A 70 -8.51 14.24 15.57
C GLU A 70 -8.23 12.93 16.33
N GLU A 71 -7.30 12.11 15.86
CA GLU A 71 -6.90 10.86 16.51
C GLU A 71 -5.72 11.14 17.46
N ALA A 72 -5.85 10.75 18.71
CA ALA A 72 -5.06 11.21 19.86
C ALA A 72 -3.56 10.86 19.89
N ASP A 73 -2.92 10.37 18.80
CA ASP A 73 -1.57 9.80 18.88
C ASP A 73 -0.52 10.48 18.01
N LEU A 74 -0.30 11.78 18.22
CA LEU A 74 0.83 12.50 17.63
C LEU A 74 2.20 11.96 18.07
N LYS A 75 2.31 11.47 19.31
CA LYS A 75 3.55 10.85 19.82
C LYS A 75 3.89 9.54 19.08
N GLU A 76 2.89 8.81 18.60
CA GLU A 76 3.13 7.66 17.74
C GLU A 76 3.54 8.08 16.31
N LEU A 77 3.00 9.19 15.81
CA LEU A 77 3.39 9.74 14.50
C LEU A 77 4.87 10.18 14.47
N GLU A 78 5.38 10.75 15.55
CA GLU A 78 6.81 11.12 15.64
C GLU A 78 7.72 9.89 15.53
N LYS A 79 7.30 8.73 16.06
CA LYS A 79 8.03 7.46 15.96
C LYS A 79 8.02 6.86 14.55
N VAL A 80 6.99 7.15 13.74
CA VAL A 80 6.90 6.66 12.35
C VAL A 80 8.08 7.14 11.52
N TYR A 81 8.52 8.37 11.71
CA TYR A 81 9.60 8.99 10.93
C TYR A 81 11.02 8.58 11.37
N ASP A 82 11.17 7.90 12.52
CA ASP A 82 12.46 7.38 12.98
C ASP A 82 12.77 5.99 12.43
N ASP A 83 11.79 5.29 11.85
CA ASP A 83 11.90 3.91 11.44
C ASP A 83 12.42 3.77 10.01
N LEU A 84 13.73 3.92 9.83
CA LEU A 84 14.38 3.68 8.55
C LEU A 84 14.26 2.21 8.16
N ILE A 85 13.66 1.92 7.01
CA ILE A 85 13.60 0.58 6.44
C ILE A 85 14.89 0.30 5.66
N CYS A 86 15.22 1.17 4.70
CA CYS A 86 16.45 1.08 3.93
C CYS A 86 16.79 2.43 3.28
N VAL A 87 17.98 2.48 2.70
CA VAL A 87 18.38 3.55 1.79
C VAL A 87 18.33 3.00 0.37
N THR A 88 17.61 3.68 -0.52
CA THR A 88 17.50 3.31 -1.94
C THR A 88 18.81 3.54 -2.68
N ALA A 89 18.95 2.98 -3.87
CA ALA A 89 20.13 3.16 -4.72
C ALA A 89 20.46 4.65 -5.00
N ASN A 90 19.44 5.50 -5.01
CA ASN A 90 19.58 6.95 -5.22
C ASN A 90 19.80 7.73 -3.92
N GLY A 91 20.12 7.06 -2.82
CA GLY A 91 20.40 7.70 -1.52
C GLY A 91 19.15 8.18 -0.76
N ARG A 92 17.93 7.87 -1.21
CA ARG A 92 16.71 8.26 -0.51
C ARG A 92 16.46 7.34 0.67
N HIS A 93 16.14 7.92 1.82
CA HIS A 93 15.70 7.19 3.01
C HIS A 93 14.26 6.70 2.81
N LEU A 94 14.06 5.39 2.85
CA LEU A 94 12.76 4.78 2.76
C LEU A 94 12.25 4.49 4.17
N LYS A 95 11.17 5.18 4.53
CA LYS A 95 10.52 5.11 5.84
C LYS A 95 9.02 4.93 5.65
N PRO A 96 8.28 4.36 6.63
CA PRO A 96 6.83 4.44 6.64
C PRO A 96 6.40 5.91 6.62
N LYS A 97 5.31 6.23 5.94
CA LYS A 97 4.77 7.59 5.84
C LYS A 97 3.47 7.76 6.61
N THR A 98 2.86 6.66 7.07
CA THR A 98 1.61 6.63 7.83
C THR A 98 1.70 5.63 8.98
N LEU A 99 0.82 5.79 9.97
CA LEU A 99 0.70 4.83 11.09
C LEU A 99 0.35 3.42 10.60
N GLY A 100 -0.53 3.31 9.59
CA GLY A 100 -0.86 2.02 8.99
C GLY A 100 0.37 1.37 8.35
N GLN A 101 1.16 2.14 7.59
CA GLN A 101 2.42 1.65 7.00
C GLN A 101 3.43 1.23 8.08
N LYS A 102 3.55 1.98 9.18
CA LYS A 102 4.41 1.62 10.32
C LYS A 102 3.99 0.28 10.92
N LYS A 103 2.70 0.11 11.24
CA LYS A 103 2.16 -1.15 11.77
C LYS A 103 2.40 -2.30 10.81
N TYR A 104 2.28 -2.08 9.51
CA TYR A 104 2.57 -3.09 8.48
C TYR A 104 4.04 -3.51 8.49
N VAL A 105 4.96 -2.56 8.58
CA VAL A 105 6.41 -2.83 8.69
C VAL A 105 6.72 -3.61 9.97
N ASP A 106 6.12 -3.23 11.10
CA ASP A 106 6.31 -3.94 12.37
C ASP A 106 5.78 -5.38 12.31
N LEU A 107 4.64 -5.61 11.65
CA LEU A 107 4.14 -6.96 11.42
C LEU A 107 5.11 -7.80 10.60
N MET A 108 5.70 -7.23 9.53
CA MET A 108 6.70 -7.93 8.71
C MET A 108 7.99 -8.25 9.46
N LYS A 109 8.38 -7.43 10.45
CA LYS A 109 9.53 -7.73 11.33
C LYS A 109 9.23 -8.90 12.25
N ASN A 110 8.02 -8.98 12.81
CA ASN A 110 7.67 -9.85 13.93
C ASN A 110 6.93 -11.13 13.55
N ASN A 111 6.53 -11.33 12.30
CA ASN A 111 5.77 -12.50 11.87
C ASN A 111 6.44 -13.21 10.69
N THR A 112 6.17 -14.50 10.56
CA THR A 112 6.62 -15.32 9.43
C THR A 112 5.77 -15.08 8.19
N VAL A 113 4.46 -14.93 8.36
CA VAL A 113 3.51 -14.65 7.26
C VAL A 113 2.75 -13.38 7.56
N VAL A 114 2.68 -12.46 6.59
CA VAL A 114 1.96 -11.19 6.76
C VAL A 114 1.03 -10.94 5.59
N PHE A 115 -0.22 -10.65 5.89
CA PHE A 115 -1.21 -10.20 4.91
C PHE A 115 -1.38 -8.68 5.00
N GLY A 116 -0.98 -7.97 3.95
CA GLY A 116 -1.16 -6.53 3.78
C GLY A 116 -2.27 -6.23 2.78
N ILE A 117 -3.46 -5.88 3.24
CA ILE A 117 -4.65 -5.67 2.42
C ILE A 117 -5.00 -4.19 2.40
N GLY A 118 -5.48 -3.70 1.28
CA GLY A 118 -5.96 -2.31 1.20
C GLY A 118 -5.94 -1.76 -0.21
N PRO A 119 -6.43 -0.53 -0.40
CA PRO A 119 -6.54 0.07 -1.72
C PRO A 119 -5.19 0.32 -2.37
N ALA A 120 -5.21 0.47 -3.69
CA ALA A 120 -4.03 0.82 -4.47
C ALA A 120 -3.43 2.15 -3.99
N GLY A 121 -2.10 2.27 -3.98
CA GLY A 121 -1.37 3.47 -3.55
C GLY A 121 -1.10 3.57 -2.04
N THR A 122 -1.43 2.56 -1.24
CA THR A 122 -1.06 2.49 0.18
C THR A 122 0.37 1.98 0.43
N GLY A 123 1.12 1.68 -0.63
CA GLY A 123 2.52 1.26 -0.55
C GLY A 123 2.76 -0.20 -0.15
N LYS A 124 1.73 -1.05 -0.13
CA LYS A 124 1.81 -2.47 0.31
C LYS A 124 2.98 -3.22 -0.34
N THR A 125 2.96 -3.30 -1.65
CA THR A 125 3.95 -4.05 -2.43
C THR A 125 5.34 -3.41 -2.34
N TYR A 126 5.40 -2.08 -2.41
CA TYR A 126 6.66 -1.34 -2.31
C TYR A 126 7.35 -1.53 -0.95
N LEU A 127 6.61 -1.43 0.16
CA LEU A 127 7.14 -1.67 1.50
C LEU A 127 7.54 -3.13 1.71
N ALA A 128 6.76 -4.09 1.19
CA ALA A 128 7.12 -5.51 1.23
C ALA A 128 8.44 -5.78 0.52
N MET A 129 8.66 -5.17 -0.66
CA MET A 129 9.92 -5.31 -1.39
C MET A 129 11.09 -4.61 -0.67
N ALA A 130 10.87 -3.46 -0.07
CA ALA A 130 11.89 -2.79 0.73
C ALA A 130 12.32 -3.67 1.92
N MET A 131 11.37 -4.29 2.61
CA MET A 131 11.65 -5.24 3.69
C MET A 131 12.39 -6.49 3.19
N ALA A 132 12.00 -7.03 2.03
CA ALA A 132 12.67 -8.17 1.42
C ALA A 132 14.15 -7.85 1.09
N ILE A 133 14.40 -6.69 0.49
CA ILE A 133 15.76 -6.23 0.18
C ILE A 133 16.58 -6.00 1.45
N THR A 134 15.97 -5.45 2.49
CA THR A 134 16.63 -5.23 3.78
C THR A 134 17.01 -6.55 4.42
N ALA A 135 16.09 -7.51 4.52
CA ALA A 135 16.35 -8.84 5.05
C ALA A 135 17.45 -9.58 4.25
N PHE A 136 17.45 -9.44 2.92
CA PHE A 136 18.47 -10.01 2.05
C PHE A 136 19.85 -9.38 2.27
N LYS A 137 19.92 -8.04 2.34
CA LYS A 137 21.18 -7.31 2.63
C LYS A 137 21.75 -7.64 4.01
N ASN A 138 20.89 -7.89 4.98
CA ASN A 138 21.27 -8.27 6.35
C ASN A 138 21.59 -9.77 6.50
N ASN A 139 21.52 -10.56 5.41
CA ASN A 139 21.68 -12.03 5.43
C ASN A 139 20.68 -12.76 6.33
N GLU A 140 19.52 -12.17 6.60
CA GLU A 140 18.40 -12.83 7.30
C GLU A 140 17.75 -13.89 6.41
N VAL A 141 17.80 -13.69 5.08
CA VAL A 141 17.37 -14.63 4.06
C VAL A 141 18.44 -14.73 2.96
N SER A 142 18.49 -15.87 2.27
CA SER A 142 19.47 -16.10 1.21
C SER A 142 18.98 -15.71 -0.18
N ARG A 143 17.68 -15.49 -0.36
CA ARG A 143 17.07 -15.15 -1.64
C ARG A 143 15.76 -14.39 -1.49
N ILE A 144 15.36 -13.68 -2.55
CA ILE A 144 14.09 -13.00 -2.67
C ILE A 144 13.29 -13.67 -3.78
N ILE A 145 12.02 -13.97 -3.53
CA ILE A 145 11.09 -14.52 -4.52
C ILE A 145 9.88 -13.61 -4.61
N LEU A 146 9.67 -13.03 -5.78
CA LEU A 146 8.51 -12.20 -6.07
C LEU A 146 7.59 -12.95 -7.02
N THR A 147 6.34 -13.06 -6.64
CA THR A 147 5.38 -13.81 -7.44
C THR A 147 4.04 -13.07 -7.53
N ARG A 148 3.36 -13.30 -8.63
CA ARG A 148 2.05 -12.70 -8.92
C ARG A 148 1.18 -13.75 -9.61
N PRO A 149 -0.12 -13.84 -9.31
CA PRO A 149 -1.01 -14.67 -10.12
C PRO A 149 -1.00 -14.12 -11.57
N ALA A 150 -0.75 -14.98 -12.52
CA ALA A 150 -0.97 -14.64 -13.91
C ALA A 150 -2.49 -14.66 -14.13
N ILE A 151 -3.10 -13.48 -14.27
CA ILE A 151 -4.52 -13.38 -14.56
C ILE A 151 -4.67 -13.33 -16.06
N GLU A 152 -5.48 -14.25 -16.55
CA GLU A 152 -6.14 -14.05 -17.82
C GLU A 152 -7.32 -13.08 -17.59
N ALA A 153 -7.04 -11.77 -17.52
CA ALA A 153 -8.08 -10.75 -17.52
C ALA A 153 -8.76 -10.72 -18.89
N GLY A 154 -9.68 -11.66 -19.14
CA GLY A 154 -10.42 -11.74 -20.40
C GLY A 154 -9.60 -12.03 -21.66
N GLU A 155 -8.30 -11.82 -21.65
CA GLU A 155 -7.35 -12.18 -22.70
C GLU A 155 -6.67 -13.50 -22.33
N LYS A 156 -7.04 -14.56 -23.06
CA LYS A 156 -6.32 -15.83 -22.95
C LYS A 156 -4.86 -15.57 -23.29
N LEU A 157 -3.92 -15.90 -22.38
CA LEU A 157 -2.46 -15.83 -22.60
C LEU A 157 -2.04 -16.42 -23.96
N GLY A 158 -2.90 -17.24 -24.57
CA GLY A 158 -2.73 -17.80 -25.90
C GLY A 158 -2.72 -16.81 -27.07
N PHE A 159 -3.25 -15.58 -26.90
CA PHE A 159 -3.30 -14.58 -27.99
C PHE A 159 -2.09 -13.64 -28.06
N LEU A 160 -1.26 -13.58 -27.02
CA LEU A 160 -0.04 -12.77 -27.06
C LEU A 160 1.06 -13.53 -27.82
N PRO A 161 1.79 -12.87 -28.74
CA PRO A 161 2.93 -13.47 -29.42
C PRO A 161 4.09 -13.66 -28.43
N GLY A 162 4.88 -14.73 -28.62
CA GLY A 162 6.05 -15.03 -27.80
C GLY A 162 5.90 -16.25 -26.91
N ASP A 163 6.98 -16.61 -26.22
CA ASP A 163 6.98 -17.67 -25.22
C ASP A 163 6.21 -17.28 -23.95
N LEU A 164 5.98 -18.23 -23.05
CA LEU A 164 5.19 -17.99 -21.83
C LEU A 164 5.82 -16.91 -20.96
N GLN A 165 7.15 -16.81 -20.92
CA GLN A 165 7.88 -15.84 -20.13
C GLN A 165 7.67 -14.43 -20.68
N GLN A 166 7.76 -14.23 -21.99
CA GLN A 166 7.50 -12.95 -22.64
C GLN A 166 6.05 -12.48 -22.47
N LYS A 167 5.10 -13.42 -22.39
CA LYS A 167 3.68 -13.11 -22.16
C LYS A 167 3.38 -12.66 -20.72
N VAL A 168 4.13 -13.15 -19.76
CA VAL A 168 3.94 -12.82 -18.33
C VAL A 168 4.74 -11.60 -17.90
N ASP A 169 5.83 -11.27 -18.61
CA ASP A 169 6.74 -10.17 -18.27
C ASP A 169 6.04 -8.81 -18.05
N PRO A 170 5.06 -8.38 -18.87
CA PRO A 170 4.34 -7.12 -18.64
C PRO A 170 3.62 -7.05 -17.29
N TYR A 171 3.12 -8.19 -16.79
CA TYR A 171 2.43 -8.25 -15.49
C TYR A 171 3.40 -8.18 -14.30
N LEU A 172 4.66 -8.55 -14.52
CA LEU A 172 5.71 -8.51 -13.51
C LEU A 172 6.47 -7.17 -13.49
N ARG A 173 6.29 -6.33 -14.53
CA ARG A 173 7.02 -5.07 -14.70
C ARG A 173 6.97 -4.14 -13.50
N PRO A 174 5.82 -3.93 -12.81
CA PRO A 174 5.77 -3.10 -11.61
C PRO A 174 6.67 -3.60 -10.47
N LEU A 175 6.93 -4.92 -10.41
CA LEU A 175 7.85 -5.50 -9.42
C LEU A 175 9.30 -5.19 -9.80
N TYR A 176 9.65 -5.26 -11.09
CA TYR A 176 10.98 -4.88 -11.57
C TYR A 176 11.27 -3.40 -11.30
N ASP A 177 10.32 -2.51 -11.62
CA ASP A 177 10.48 -1.07 -11.43
C ASP A 177 10.80 -0.70 -9.98
N ALA A 178 10.11 -1.32 -9.03
CA ALA A 178 10.36 -1.10 -7.61
C ALA A 178 11.71 -1.69 -7.14
N LEU A 179 12.11 -2.85 -7.66
CA LEU A 179 13.44 -3.42 -7.39
C LEU A 179 14.55 -2.52 -7.93
N TYR A 180 14.39 -1.99 -9.14
CA TYR A 180 15.33 -1.04 -9.74
C TYR A 180 15.45 0.23 -8.91
N GLU A 181 14.34 0.78 -8.43
CA GLU A 181 14.36 1.99 -7.60
C GLU A 181 15.09 1.74 -6.26
N ILE A 182 14.80 0.62 -5.59
CA ILE A 182 15.32 0.37 -4.23
C ILE A 182 16.76 -0.15 -4.28
N MET A 183 17.07 -1.09 -5.16
CA MET A 183 18.35 -1.81 -5.18
C MET A 183 19.34 -1.25 -6.19
N GLY A 184 18.88 -0.57 -7.24
CA GLY A 184 19.62 -0.18 -8.41
C GLY A 184 19.67 -1.27 -9.48
N ALA A 185 19.65 -0.87 -10.74
CA ALA A 185 19.56 -1.79 -11.88
C ALA A 185 20.70 -2.81 -11.92
N GLU A 186 21.95 -2.36 -11.72
CA GLU A 186 23.14 -3.22 -11.77
C GLU A 186 23.10 -4.32 -10.69
N ASN A 187 22.82 -3.94 -9.43
CA ASN A 187 22.74 -4.88 -8.33
C ASN A 187 21.57 -5.87 -8.52
N PHE A 188 20.45 -5.39 -9.02
CA PHE A 188 19.30 -6.24 -9.31
C PHE A 188 19.65 -7.29 -10.38
N MET A 189 20.17 -6.86 -11.54
CA MET A 189 20.53 -7.77 -12.64
C MET A 189 21.54 -8.81 -12.19
N LYS A 190 22.60 -8.39 -11.47
CA LYS A 190 23.62 -9.30 -10.93
C LYS A 190 23.04 -10.36 -9.99
N ASN A 191 22.05 -10.01 -9.14
CA ASN A 191 21.41 -10.96 -8.23
C ASN A 191 20.40 -11.86 -8.95
N MET A 192 19.73 -11.37 -9.99
CA MET A 192 18.89 -12.18 -10.88
C MET A 192 19.72 -13.26 -11.60
N GLU A 193 20.84 -12.87 -12.22
CA GLU A 193 21.74 -13.82 -12.91
C GLU A 193 22.28 -14.91 -11.99
N LYS A 194 22.50 -14.58 -10.70
CA LYS A 194 22.92 -15.55 -9.68
C LYS A 194 21.77 -16.38 -9.12
N GLY A 195 20.52 -16.14 -9.53
CA GLY A 195 19.35 -16.81 -8.98
C GLY A 195 19.03 -16.47 -7.52
N LEU A 196 19.59 -15.35 -7.00
CA LEU A 196 19.33 -14.87 -5.64
C LEU A 196 18.06 -14.03 -5.56
N ILE A 197 17.65 -13.46 -6.68
CA ILE A 197 16.35 -12.79 -6.85
C ILE A 197 15.61 -13.50 -8.00
N GLU A 198 14.41 -13.92 -7.73
CA GLU A 198 13.53 -14.56 -8.69
C GLU A 198 12.21 -13.79 -8.80
N VAL A 199 11.79 -13.49 -10.02
CA VAL A 199 10.48 -12.89 -10.30
C VAL A 199 9.76 -13.84 -11.26
N ALA A 200 8.68 -14.47 -10.79
CA ALA A 200 8.03 -15.54 -11.53
C ALA A 200 6.51 -15.57 -11.26
N PRO A 201 5.71 -16.11 -12.22
CA PRO A 201 4.30 -16.38 -11.99
C PRO A 201 4.06 -17.32 -10.82
N LEU A 202 2.93 -17.13 -10.11
CA LEU A 202 2.55 -17.97 -8.97
C LEU A 202 2.53 -19.50 -9.30
N ALA A 203 2.15 -19.85 -10.51
CA ALA A 203 2.12 -21.24 -10.95
C ALA A 203 3.48 -21.96 -10.86
N TYR A 204 4.60 -21.20 -10.95
CA TYR A 204 5.96 -21.74 -10.89
C TYR A 204 6.39 -22.10 -9.46
N MET A 205 5.60 -21.73 -8.45
CA MET A 205 5.84 -22.09 -7.04
C MET A 205 5.38 -23.54 -6.74
N ARG A 206 4.59 -24.14 -7.62
CA ARG A 206 4.03 -25.48 -7.40
C ARG A 206 5.14 -26.54 -7.27
N GLY A 207 5.03 -27.40 -6.25
CA GLY A 207 5.97 -28.49 -6.02
C GLY A 207 7.32 -28.08 -5.43
N ARG A 208 7.51 -26.81 -5.11
CA ARG A 208 8.73 -26.28 -4.50
C ARG A 208 8.60 -26.20 -2.98
N THR A 209 9.73 -26.16 -2.28
CA THR A 209 9.88 -25.73 -0.90
C THR A 209 10.78 -24.49 -0.88
N LEU A 210 10.29 -23.40 -0.31
CA LEU A 210 10.94 -22.09 -0.37
C LEU A 210 11.62 -21.79 0.95
N ASP A 211 12.75 -22.46 1.23
CA ASP A 211 13.54 -22.27 2.43
C ASP A 211 14.39 -20.99 2.36
N ASN A 212 14.64 -20.37 3.52
CA ASN A 212 15.54 -19.23 3.70
C ASN A 212 15.29 -18.11 2.67
N ALA A 213 14.03 -17.86 2.34
CA ALA A 213 13.60 -16.91 1.31
C ALA A 213 12.68 -15.84 1.89
N PHE A 214 12.80 -14.61 1.40
CA PHE A 214 11.74 -13.62 1.56
C PHE A 214 10.85 -13.66 0.33
N ILE A 215 9.58 -14.00 0.52
CA ILE A 215 8.64 -14.28 -0.55
C ILE A 215 7.56 -13.19 -0.54
N VAL A 216 7.31 -12.56 -1.68
CA VAL A 216 6.21 -11.59 -1.84
C VAL A 216 5.24 -12.13 -2.87
N LEU A 217 4.00 -12.37 -2.46
CA LEU A 217 2.87 -12.64 -3.36
C LEU A 217 2.06 -11.36 -3.52
N ASP A 218 2.17 -10.75 -4.69
CA ASP A 218 1.45 -9.52 -5.02
C ASP A 218 0.16 -9.80 -5.80
N GLU A 219 -0.82 -8.89 -5.74
CA GLU A 219 -2.15 -9.01 -6.35
C GLU A 219 -2.89 -10.30 -5.94
N ALA A 220 -2.72 -10.70 -4.70
CA ALA A 220 -3.22 -11.98 -4.19
C ALA A 220 -4.75 -12.09 -4.15
N GLN A 221 -5.51 -11.00 -4.26
CA GLN A 221 -6.96 -11.05 -4.42
C GLN A 221 -7.40 -11.81 -5.66
N ASN A 222 -6.49 -11.91 -6.64
CA ASN A 222 -6.70 -12.61 -7.90
C ASN A 222 -6.24 -14.08 -7.89
N THR A 223 -5.97 -14.63 -6.71
CA THR A 223 -5.77 -16.08 -6.54
C THR A 223 -7.09 -16.77 -6.25
N THR A 224 -7.19 -18.05 -6.69
CA THR A 224 -8.25 -18.94 -6.18
C THR A 224 -7.86 -19.50 -4.79
N PRO A 225 -8.82 -20.05 -4.01
CA PRO A 225 -8.52 -20.72 -2.75
C PRO A 225 -7.44 -21.82 -2.86
N GLU A 226 -7.49 -22.60 -3.94
CA GLU A 226 -6.53 -23.67 -4.20
C GLU A 226 -5.13 -23.11 -4.49
N GLN A 227 -5.03 -22.02 -5.26
CA GLN A 227 -3.76 -21.33 -5.54
C GLN A 227 -3.16 -20.72 -4.27
N MET A 228 -3.97 -20.05 -3.45
CA MET A 228 -3.53 -19.49 -2.18
C MET A 228 -3.04 -20.58 -1.22
N LYS A 229 -3.80 -21.67 -1.06
CA LYS A 229 -3.39 -22.83 -0.25
C LYS A 229 -2.10 -23.44 -0.79
N MET A 230 -2.01 -23.64 -2.10
CA MET A 230 -0.80 -24.15 -2.75
C MET A 230 0.40 -23.27 -2.41
N PHE A 231 0.29 -21.96 -2.50
CA PHE A 231 1.35 -21.01 -2.21
C PHE A 231 1.79 -21.06 -0.74
N LEU A 232 0.85 -20.93 0.18
CA LEU A 232 1.13 -20.90 1.62
C LEU A 232 1.82 -22.17 2.12
N THR A 233 1.52 -23.31 1.49
CA THR A 233 2.18 -24.59 1.82
C THR A 233 3.56 -24.77 1.18
N ARG A 234 4.09 -23.78 0.46
CA ARG A 234 5.47 -23.75 -0.07
C ARG A 234 6.46 -23.09 0.87
N ILE A 235 5.97 -22.36 1.87
CA ILE A 235 6.82 -21.63 2.83
C ILE A 235 7.63 -22.66 3.62
N GLY A 236 8.95 -22.56 3.53
CA GLY A 236 9.88 -23.47 4.17
C GLY A 236 10.52 -22.87 5.43
N PHE A 237 11.51 -23.56 5.97
CA PHE A 237 12.23 -23.11 7.15
C PHE A 237 13.04 -21.84 6.87
N GLY A 238 13.06 -20.93 7.84
CA GLY A 238 13.76 -19.65 7.72
C GLY A 238 13.18 -18.71 6.67
N ALA A 239 12.02 -19.02 6.09
CA ALA A 239 11.36 -18.15 5.13
C ALA A 239 10.43 -17.15 5.82
N LYS A 240 10.24 -16.00 5.14
CA LYS A 240 9.19 -15.00 5.42
C LYS A 240 8.33 -14.82 4.19
N ALA A 241 7.02 -14.70 4.35
CA ALA A 241 6.11 -14.48 3.26
C ALA A 241 5.21 -13.25 3.52
N VAL A 242 5.12 -12.38 2.54
CA VAL A 242 4.24 -11.21 2.56
C VAL A 242 3.26 -11.33 1.41
N ILE A 243 1.98 -11.30 1.74
CA ILE A 243 0.87 -11.41 0.80
C ILE A 243 0.19 -10.05 0.71
N THR A 244 0.22 -9.43 -0.48
CA THR A 244 -0.40 -8.14 -0.72
C THR A 244 -1.60 -8.26 -1.64
N GLY A 245 -2.63 -7.43 -1.41
CA GLY A 245 -3.80 -7.44 -2.28
C GLY A 245 -4.78 -6.30 -2.00
N ASP A 246 -5.65 -6.09 -2.98
CA ASP A 246 -6.76 -5.14 -2.92
C ASP A 246 -8.07 -5.85 -3.18
N VAL A 247 -8.86 -6.06 -2.15
CA VAL A 247 -10.14 -6.80 -2.25
C VAL A 247 -11.21 -6.07 -3.07
N THR A 248 -10.97 -4.81 -3.45
CA THR A 248 -11.85 -4.03 -4.33
C THR A 248 -11.54 -4.26 -5.82
N GLN A 249 -10.35 -4.84 -6.14
CA GLN A 249 -9.85 -5.06 -7.50
C GLN A 249 -9.74 -6.57 -7.78
N ILE A 250 -10.86 -7.28 -7.70
CA ILE A 250 -10.91 -8.72 -7.99
C ILE A 250 -11.29 -8.92 -9.46
N ASP A 251 -10.34 -9.41 -10.24
CA ASP A 251 -10.48 -9.66 -11.70
C ASP A 251 -10.64 -11.16 -12.01
N LEU A 252 -11.05 -11.96 -11.03
CA LEU A 252 -11.31 -13.39 -11.22
C LEU A 252 -12.53 -13.61 -12.13
N VAL A 253 -12.49 -14.69 -12.88
CA VAL A 253 -13.63 -15.14 -13.70
C VAL A 253 -14.89 -15.26 -12.82
N GLU A 254 -16.03 -14.86 -13.38
CA GLU A 254 -17.32 -14.87 -12.70
C GLU A 254 -17.61 -16.23 -12.02
N GLY A 255 -18.05 -16.17 -10.76
CA GLY A 255 -18.31 -17.35 -9.93
C GLY A 255 -17.11 -17.91 -9.16
N LYS A 256 -15.88 -17.44 -9.37
CA LYS A 256 -14.72 -17.84 -8.56
C LYS A 256 -14.56 -16.94 -7.33
N ARG A 257 -14.22 -17.56 -6.19
CA ARG A 257 -13.96 -16.85 -4.93
C ARG A 257 -12.47 -16.46 -4.84
N SER A 258 -12.21 -15.31 -4.22
CA SER A 258 -10.84 -14.89 -3.96
C SER A 258 -10.21 -15.72 -2.83
N GLY A 259 -9.06 -16.32 -3.13
CA GLY A 259 -8.25 -17.06 -2.17
C GLY A 259 -7.70 -16.17 -1.05
N LEU A 260 -7.40 -14.91 -1.33
CA LEU A 260 -7.00 -13.92 -0.32
C LEU A 260 -8.10 -13.73 0.74
N MET A 261 -9.33 -13.50 0.29
CA MET A 261 -10.47 -13.29 1.20
C MET A 261 -10.78 -14.53 2.04
N GLU A 262 -10.63 -15.72 1.49
CA GLU A 262 -10.84 -16.96 2.21
C GLU A 262 -9.71 -17.22 3.20
N ALA A 263 -8.45 -17.06 2.80
CA ALA A 263 -7.28 -17.26 3.65
C ALA A 263 -7.29 -16.34 4.86
N THR A 264 -7.66 -15.07 4.71
CA THR A 264 -7.73 -14.12 5.84
C THR A 264 -8.76 -14.52 6.90
N LYS A 265 -9.85 -15.18 6.52
CA LYS A 265 -10.84 -15.70 7.45
C LYS A 265 -10.37 -16.97 8.18
N ILE A 266 -9.76 -17.89 7.41
CA ILE A 266 -9.33 -19.19 7.93
C ILE A 266 -8.10 -19.06 8.84
N LEU A 267 -7.16 -18.19 8.49
CA LEU A 267 -5.86 -18.08 9.17
C LEU A 267 -5.81 -16.99 10.25
N SER A 268 -6.94 -16.32 10.50
CA SER A 268 -7.02 -15.30 11.54
C SER A 268 -6.75 -15.90 12.92
N GLY A 269 -5.85 -15.27 13.70
CA GLY A 269 -5.51 -15.69 15.06
C GLY A 269 -4.46 -16.81 15.15
N ILE A 270 -3.91 -17.28 14.04
CA ILE A 270 -2.78 -18.22 14.07
C ILE A 270 -1.51 -17.46 14.44
N GLU A 271 -0.77 -17.96 15.44
CA GLU A 271 0.52 -17.40 15.86
C GLU A 271 1.53 -17.41 14.70
N GLY A 272 2.29 -16.31 14.55
CA GLY A 272 3.24 -16.12 13.45
C GLY A 272 2.60 -15.63 12.15
N ILE A 273 1.27 -15.41 12.12
CA ILE A 273 0.56 -14.81 11.00
C ILE A 273 0.04 -13.42 11.40
N GLY A 274 0.57 -12.38 10.77
CA GLY A 274 0.13 -10.99 10.93
C GLY A 274 -0.86 -10.58 9.83
N MET A 275 -1.89 -9.82 10.19
CA MET A 275 -2.84 -9.28 9.22
C MET A 275 -3.09 -7.80 9.47
N ILE A 276 -3.09 -7.02 8.42
CA ILE A 276 -3.42 -5.60 8.49
C ILE A 276 -4.25 -5.17 7.28
N THR A 277 -5.21 -4.30 7.55
CA THR A 277 -5.96 -3.60 6.51
C THR A 277 -5.55 -2.13 6.50
N LEU A 278 -4.86 -1.73 5.44
CA LEU A 278 -4.57 -0.33 5.13
C LEU A 278 -5.81 0.32 4.54
N THR A 279 -5.97 1.60 4.82
CA THR A 279 -7.18 2.35 4.44
C THR A 279 -6.85 3.49 3.49
N ASN A 280 -7.87 4.24 3.06
CA ASN A 280 -7.68 5.46 2.27
C ASN A 280 -6.81 6.51 2.98
N LYS A 281 -6.70 6.48 4.31
CA LYS A 281 -5.79 7.35 5.08
C LYS A 281 -4.33 7.04 4.82
N ASP A 282 -4.03 5.80 4.42
CA ASP A 282 -2.67 5.33 4.12
C ASP A 282 -2.26 5.51 2.65
N VAL A 283 -3.15 6.06 1.82
CA VAL A 283 -2.86 6.31 0.40
C VAL A 283 -1.84 7.42 0.23
N VAL A 284 -0.72 7.06 -0.39
CA VAL A 284 0.42 7.94 -0.69
C VAL A 284 0.44 8.18 -2.19
N ARG A 285 -0.24 9.25 -2.64
CA ARG A 285 -0.36 9.59 -4.06
C ARG A 285 -0.25 11.10 -4.29
N HIS A 286 0.11 11.45 -5.50
CA HIS A 286 0.07 12.85 -5.94
C HIS A 286 -1.33 13.44 -5.73
N PRO A 287 -1.48 14.67 -5.16
CA PRO A 287 -2.79 15.26 -4.82
C PRO A 287 -3.75 15.34 -6.01
N LEU A 288 -3.23 15.62 -7.21
CA LEU A 288 -4.04 15.65 -8.43
C LEU A 288 -4.61 14.26 -8.76
N VAL A 289 -3.82 13.20 -8.60
CA VAL A 289 -4.27 11.81 -8.84
C VAL A 289 -5.38 11.42 -7.88
N GLN A 290 -5.29 11.82 -6.59
CA GLN A 290 -6.39 11.64 -5.64
C GLN A 290 -7.67 12.35 -6.09
N LYS A 291 -7.57 13.59 -6.55
CA LYS A 291 -8.72 14.35 -7.07
C LYS A 291 -9.35 13.69 -8.30
N ILE A 292 -8.52 13.16 -9.20
CA ILE A 292 -8.99 12.41 -10.39
C ILE A 292 -9.78 11.19 -9.96
N ILE A 293 -9.23 10.34 -9.07
CA ILE A 293 -9.90 9.13 -8.58
C ILE A 293 -11.25 9.46 -7.94
N LEU A 294 -11.28 10.44 -7.03
CA LEU A 294 -12.52 10.88 -6.39
C LEU A 294 -13.57 11.40 -7.39
N ALA A 295 -13.13 12.02 -8.49
CA ALA A 295 -14.05 12.48 -9.55
C ALA A 295 -14.68 11.29 -10.29
N TYR A 296 -13.89 10.26 -10.64
CA TYR A 296 -14.39 9.04 -11.27
C TYR A 296 -15.32 8.26 -10.35
N GLU A 297 -14.96 8.03 -9.08
CA GLU A 297 -15.83 7.37 -8.11
C GLU A 297 -17.19 8.07 -7.93
N LYS A 298 -17.20 9.41 -7.96
CA LYS A 298 -18.44 10.19 -7.91
C LYS A 298 -19.31 10.00 -9.16
N ALA A 299 -18.68 9.91 -10.33
CA ALA A 299 -19.38 9.66 -11.58
C ALA A 299 -20.02 8.26 -11.60
N GLU A 300 -19.28 7.23 -11.23
CA GLU A 300 -19.76 5.85 -11.15
C GLU A 300 -20.92 5.67 -10.17
N LYS A 301 -20.83 6.31 -8.98
CA LYS A 301 -21.93 6.30 -8.00
C LYS A 301 -23.20 6.99 -8.52
N LYS A 302 -23.07 8.02 -9.38
CA LYS A 302 -24.22 8.66 -10.04
C LYS A 302 -24.85 7.72 -11.07
N ASP A 303 -24.06 7.11 -11.92
CA ASP A 303 -24.54 6.17 -12.95
C ASP A 303 -25.25 4.97 -12.35
N THR A 304 -24.71 4.41 -11.26
CA THR A 304 -25.33 3.30 -10.54
C THR A 304 -26.68 3.70 -9.93
N ARG A 305 -26.78 4.91 -9.37
CA ARG A 305 -28.06 5.45 -8.83
C ARG A 305 -29.10 5.72 -9.91
N GLU A 306 -28.67 6.18 -11.08
CA GLU A 306 -29.57 6.43 -12.21
C GLU A 306 -30.08 5.13 -12.85
N LYS A 307 -29.22 4.12 -12.98
CA LYS A 307 -29.59 2.78 -13.44
C LYS A 307 -30.56 2.10 -12.47
N GLY A 308 -30.35 2.19 -11.15
CA GLY A 308 -31.27 1.70 -10.13
C GLY A 308 -32.67 2.35 -10.20
N LYS A 309 -32.72 3.69 -10.39
CA LYS A 309 -33.98 4.41 -10.54
C LYS A 309 -34.72 4.10 -11.86
N ARG A 310 -34.01 3.78 -12.95
CA ARG A 310 -34.63 3.34 -14.21
C ARG A 310 -35.22 1.95 -14.08
N GLY A 311 -34.51 1.00 -13.46
CA GLY A 311 -35.02 -0.36 -13.21
C GLY A 311 -36.28 -0.39 -12.33
N GLU A 312 -36.37 0.47 -11.28
CA GLU A 312 -37.57 0.61 -10.46
C GLU A 312 -38.77 1.26 -11.19
N ARG A 313 -38.51 2.16 -12.15
CA ARG A 313 -39.57 2.78 -12.96
C ARG A 313 -40.16 1.80 -13.99
N ASP A 314 -39.34 0.96 -14.60
CA ASP A 314 -39.80 -0.03 -15.57
C ASP A 314 -40.54 -1.20 -14.87
N GLY A 315 -40.05 -1.68 -13.73
CA GLY A 315 -40.74 -2.70 -12.94
C GLY A 315 -42.08 -2.24 -12.32
N ARG A 316 -42.32 -0.92 -12.17
CA ARG A 316 -43.62 -0.37 -11.77
C ARG A 316 -44.61 -0.23 -12.93
N LYS A 317 -44.13 -0.09 -14.17
CA LYS A 317 -45.01 -0.03 -15.35
C LYS A 317 -45.58 -1.40 -15.71
N ASP A 318 -44.81 -2.48 -15.52
CA ASP A 318 -45.26 -3.84 -15.79
C ASP A 318 -46.27 -4.37 -14.76
N ARG A 319 -46.14 -3.94 -13.48
CA ARG A 319 -47.14 -4.30 -12.42
C ARG A 319 -48.49 -3.58 -12.53
N LYS A 320 -48.65 -2.59 -13.41
CA LYS A 320 -49.92 -1.88 -13.66
C LYS A 320 -50.63 -2.38 -14.93
N ARG A 321 -50.10 -3.38 -15.61
CA ARG A 321 -50.66 -3.96 -16.85
C ARG A 321 -51.19 -5.40 -16.67
N HIS A 322 -51.28 -5.87 -15.43
CA HIS A 322 -51.95 -7.14 -15.09
C HIS A 322 -53.08 -6.87 -14.09
#